data_31bfec582e09f55e899752e8d45e6570
#
_entry.id   31bfec582e09f55e899752e8d45e6570
#
_cell.length_a   1.000
_cell.length_b   1.000
_cell.length_c   1.000
_cell.angle_alpha   90.00
_cell.angle_beta   90.00
_cell.angle_gamma   90.00
#
_symmetry.space_group_name_H-M   'P 1'
#
loop_
_entity.id
_entity.type
_entity.pdbx_description
1 polymer ?
#
loop_
_entity_poly.entity_id
_entity_poly.type
_entity_poly.pdbx_seq_one_letter_code
_entity_poly.pdbx_strand_id
1 'polypeptide(L)'
;MQRRDFLKTVGIVGSSAMLQPNLVFGVPRQKAAYFGLHPFVAAHSEAVFIHATSVSGREASAEKLGAGYQLAGELFFASDTSGFSTASKVAIKPNITCLGGGFSPQRMGIVTDADFVEGLIGGMKDHLGLDGSQFYLREGNHLGDAYCPTNQAMDWYSPMVERVGAHLNDFDSGRMMADAALANLEEGSEVIWREVPDGVIFRRIGYVAPMNAADAFNLNIAKFKAHGMGITLTSKNWQGTNVHPYVHYCESLSKLTRRKPQAFVDDVFPDFQESVTQLHEAHLEAGVPRWDRPGSDWNSGWGMEGWAQKTLDNLSASNMDLAMIEGIYGRDGNWMDGPNAGSSKDFMTNVVVFGRNPIKVDIIGHWLAGHEPGNFGLFHSAVTRGLSDTVDPQQIPVYAWDSGAPVRRPLETFERAALMTYYLRRDYGGQGESHWHMVDEPYAYPRPTAVLGDASASPQSHLLSQNYPNPFNSSTMIEYRLPQAANARIEILNLRGQVVEVLRDGWHTAGSHAVSWDSGRRATGTYFYRFLSDGFQQSQKMLLVR
;
A
#
# COMPACT_ATOMS: atom_id res chain seq x y z
N MET A 1 -13.94 35.68 8.08
CA MET A 1 -12.54 35.36 8.44
C MET A 1 -11.88 34.79 7.21
N GLN A 2 -10.84 35.39 6.70
CA GLN A 2 -10.18 34.86 5.49
C GLN A 2 -9.31 33.65 5.87
N ARG A 3 -9.29 32.62 5.02
CA ARG A 3 -8.53 31.35 5.24
C ARG A 3 -7.06 31.53 5.69
N ARG A 4 -6.46 32.65 5.36
CA ARG A 4 -5.07 32.99 5.77
C ARG A 4 -4.88 33.19 7.28
N ASP A 5 -5.94 33.59 7.99
CA ASP A 5 -5.85 33.87 9.43
C ASP A 5 -6.06 32.61 10.27
N PHE A 6 -6.75 31.60 9.72
CA PHE A 6 -6.95 30.31 10.40
C PHE A 6 -5.63 29.51 10.55
N LEU A 7 -4.79 29.47 9.53
CA LEU A 7 -3.50 28.79 9.60
C LEU A 7 -2.52 29.43 10.61
N LYS A 8 -2.73 30.69 10.96
CA LYS A 8 -1.95 31.35 12.03
C LYS A 8 -2.49 31.09 13.44
N THR A 9 -3.74 30.64 13.56
CA THR A 9 -4.42 30.48 14.85
C THR A 9 -4.32 29.03 15.37
N VAL A 10 -4.15 28.04 14.51
CA VAL A 10 -4.00 26.62 14.91
C VAL A 10 -2.62 26.32 15.53
N GLY A 11 -1.66 27.22 15.37
CA GLY A 11 -0.34 27.11 15.99
C GLY A 11 -0.24 27.45 17.49
N ILE A 12 -1.34 27.82 18.16
CA ILE A 12 -1.31 28.31 19.54
C ILE A 12 -2.48 27.74 20.36
N VAL A 13 -2.51 26.46 20.62
CA VAL A 13 -3.17 25.88 21.79
C VAL A 13 -2.40 24.63 22.24
N GLY A 14 -1.49 24.84 23.15
CA GLY A 14 -0.80 23.72 23.79
C GLY A 14 0.30 24.20 24.74
N SER A 15 -0.04 24.33 26.02
CA SER A 15 0.78 24.44 27.22
C SER A 15 1.48 25.79 27.52
N SER A 16 0.93 26.50 28.49
CA SER A 16 1.55 27.56 29.26
C SER A 16 2.64 27.00 30.20
N ALA A 17 3.89 27.27 29.85
CA ALA A 17 4.97 27.40 30.83
C ALA A 17 5.83 28.59 30.39
N MET A 18 5.77 29.66 31.18
CA MET A 18 6.59 30.86 30.98
C MET A 18 8.07 30.54 31.17
N LEU A 19 8.85 30.66 30.11
CA LEU A 19 10.29 30.96 30.18
C LEU A 19 10.57 32.06 29.17
N GLN A 20 11.18 33.14 29.65
CA GLN A 20 11.55 34.32 28.83
C GLN A 20 12.49 33.92 27.69
N PRO A 21 12.28 34.42 26.45
CA PRO A 21 13.20 34.15 25.35
C PRO A 21 14.43 35.05 25.44
N ASN A 22 15.57 34.46 25.66
CA ASN A 22 16.83 35.07 25.21
C ASN A 22 16.78 35.03 23.66
N LEU A 23 16.80 36.20 23.04
CA LEU A 23 16.96 36.37 21.59
C LEU A 23 18.36 35.83 21.19
N VAL A 24 18.44 34.57 20.92
CA VAL A 24 19.53 34.00 20.11
C VAL A 24 19.15 34.27 18.66
N PHE A 25 19.88 35.16 18.01
CA PHE A 25 19.83 35.32 16.56
C PHE A 25 20.07 33.95 15.94
N GLY A 26 19.02 33.34 15.40
CA GLY A 26 19.10 32.03 14.81
C GLY A 26 20.05 32.05 13.61
N VAL A 27 21.09 31.25 13.69
CA VAL A 27 21.80 30.75 12.51
C VAL A 27 20.73 30.19 11.56
N PRO A 28 20.70 30.60 10.27
CA PRO A 28 19.76 30.01 9.32
C PRO A 28 19.90 28.48 9.41
N ARG A 29 18.86 27.79 9.81
CA ARG A 29 18.86 26.32 9.77
C ARG A 29 19.19 25.94 8.34
N GLN A 30 20.32 25.31 8.13
CA GLN A 30 20.68 24.76 6.83
C GLN A 30 19.52 23.84 6.41
N LYS A 31 18.96 24.06 5.20
CA LYS A 31 17.83 23.28 4.70
C LYS A 31 18.31 21.83 4.64
N ALA A 32 17.58 20.90 5.24
CA ALA A 32 17.93 19.48 5.18
C ALA A 32 18.12 19.03 3.72
N ALA A 33 19.07 18.16 3.48
CA ALA A 33 19.40 17.71 2.12
C ALA A 33 18.48 16.60 1.63
N TYR A 34 17.85 15.88 2.55
CA TYR A 34 17.03 14.70 2.27
C TYR A 34 15.73 14.71 3.06
N PHE A 35 14.76 13.92 2.59
CA PHE A 35 13.54 13.61 3.31
C PHE A 35 13.21 12.12 3.20
N GLY A 36 12.34 11.62 4.07
CA GLY A 36 11.88 10.25 4.05
C GLY A 36 10.74 10.02 5.03
N LEU A 37 10.37 8.77 5.21
CA LEU A 37 9.36 8.35 6.17
C LEU A 37 9.90 8.42 7.60
N HIS A 38 9.00 8.53 8.56
CA HIS A 38 9.31 8.36 9.97
C HIS A 38 10.20 7.13 10.18
N PRO A 39 11.30 7.22 10.97
CA PRO A 39 12.28 6.12 11.09
C PRO A 39 11.66 4.79 11.50
N PHE A 40 10.64 4.80 12.36
CA PHE A 40 9.94 3.59 12.74
C PHE A 40 9.19 2.95 11.56
N VAL A 41 8.49 3.74 10.74
CA VAL A 41 7.79 3.25 9.54
C VAL A 41 8.78 2.71 8.52
N ALA A 42 9.88 3.42 8.32
CA ALA A 42 10.95 3.00 7.42
C ALA A 42 11.59 1.66 7.84
N ALA A 43 11.76 1.44 9.15
CA ALA A 43 12.37 0.24 9.72
C ALA A 43 11.41 -0.97 9.81
N HIS A 44 10.09 -0.77 9.71
CA HIS A 44 9.07 -1.80 9.89
C HIS A 44 8.24 -1.98 8.62
N SER A 45 8.88 -2.47 7.54
CA SER A 45 8.26 -2.61 6.21
C SER A 45 7.00 -3.47 6.20
N GLU A 46 6.91 -4.45 7.11
CA GLU A 46 5.80 -5.40 7.20
C GLU A 46 4.69 -4.96 8.16
N ALA A 47 4.88 -3.83 8.84
CA ALA A 47 3.90 -3.29 9.76
C ALA A 47 2.84 -2.44 9.07
N VAL A 48 1.65 -2.43 9.64
CA VAL A 48 0.55 -1.55 9.24
C VAL A 48 0.22 -0.61 10.38
N PHE A 49 0.03 0.65 10.04
CA PHE A 49 -0.25 1.74 10.97
C PHE A 49 -1.68 2.23 10.76
N ILE A 50 -2.42 2.40 11.84
CA ILE A 50 -3.81 2.87 11.84
C ILE A 50 -3.85 4.19 12.60
N HIS A 51 -4.15 5.27 11.88
CA HIS A 51 -4.32 6.62 12.43
C HIS A 51 -5.81 6.96 12.51
N ALA A 52 -6.26 7.30 13.71
CA ALA A 52 -7.62 7.78 13.93
C ALA A 52 -7.68 9.30 13.68
N THR A 53 -8.67 9.74 12.89
CA THR A 53 -8.99 11.16 12.72
C THR A 53 -10.25 11.53 13.52
N SER A 54 -10.54 12.83 13.65
CA SER A 54 -11.71 13.32 14.37
C SER A 54 -12.51 14.31 13.51
N VAL A 55 -12.63 14.00 12.21
CA VAL A 55 -13.38 14.82 11.26
C VAL A 55 -14.88 14.65 11.52
N SER A 56 -15.58 15.78 11.70
CA SER A 56 -17.00 15.80 12.10
C SER A 56 -17.97 15.41 10.99
N GLY A 57 -17.57 15.55 9.72
CA GLY A 57 -18.39 15.21 8.57
C GLY A 57 -17.62 15.27 7.26
N ARG A 58 -18.10 14.58 6.24
CA ARG A 58 -17.44 14.53 4.93
C ARG A 58 -17.35 15.90 4.24
N GLU A 59 -18.22 16.85 4.57
CA GLU A 59 -18.20 18.22 4.08
C GLU A 59 -17.30 19.16 4.91
N ALA A 60 -16.68 18.68 5.99
CA ALA A 60 -15.83 19.47 6.89
C ALA A 60 -14.42 19.68 6.29
N SER A 61 -14.33 20.43 5.18
CA SER A 61 -13.09 20.63 4.40
C SER A 61 -11.89 21.08 5.25
N ALA A 62 -12.10 22.02 6.18
CA ALA A 62 -11.01 22.51 7.02
C ALA A 62 -10.45 21.44 7.98
N GLU A 63 -11.32 20.56 8.50
CA GLU A 63 -10.91 19.47 9.39
C GLU A 63 -10.15 18.37 8.62
N LYS A 64 -10.61 18.04 7.40
CA LYS A 64 -9.94 17.09 6.52
C LYS A 64 -8.57 17.58 6.09
N LEU A 65 -8.47 18.85 5.70
CA LEU A 65 -7.20 19.51 5.38
C LEU A 65 -6.26 19.48 6.60
N GLY A 66 -6.79 19.81 7.79
CA GLY A 66 -6.04 19.76 9.04
C GLY A 66 -5.51 18.36 9.35
N ALA A 67 -6.33 17.33 9.15
CA ALA A 67 -5.93 15.93 9.37
C ALA A 67 -4.78 15.51 8.44
N GLY A 68 -4.85 15.85 7.15
CA GLY A 68 -3.76 15.59 6.21
C GLY A 68 -2.48 16.33 6.55
N TYR A 69 -2.60 17.61 6.92
CA TYR A 69 -1.45 18.44 7.30
C TYR A 69 -0.74 17.92 8.56
N GLN A 70 -1.50 17.56 9.59
CA GLN A 70 -0.95 16.99 10.81
C GLN A 70 -0.26 15.66 10.54
N LEU A 71 -0.92 14.73 9.82
CA LEU A 71 -0.34 13.45 9.49
C LEU A 71 0.97 13.60 8.70
N ALA A 72 1.05 14.57 7.78
CA ALA A 72 2.30 14.81 7.05
C ALA A 72 3.45 15.20 7.98
N GLY A 73 3.21 16.08 8.95
CA GLY A 73 4.23 16.50 9.92
C GLY A 73 4.69 15.38 10.86
N GLU A 74 3.85 14.36 11.06
CA GLU A 74 4.17 13.20 11.90
C GLU A 74 4.85 12.07 11.11
N LEU A 75 4.52 11.93 9.83
CA LEU A 75 4.90 10.79 9.00
C LEU A 75 6.16 11.03 8.18
N PHE A 76 6.41 12.27 7.77
CA PHE A 76 7.56 12.60 6.91
C PHE A 76 8.62 13.39 7.68
N PHE A 77 9.86 13.01 7.50
CA PHE A 77 10.99 13.58 8.24
C PHE A 77 12.06 14.11 7.29
N ALA A 78 12.57 15.29 7.63
CA ALA A 78 13.78 15.84 7.05
C ALA A 78 15.03 15.15 7.62
N SER A 79 16.04 14.92 6.78
CA SER A 79 17.29 14.25 7.14
C SER A 79 18.47 14.94 6.47
N ASP A 80 19.61 14.99 7.17
CA ASP A 80 20.87 15.52 6.61
C ASP A 80 21.77 14.41 6.04
N THR A 81 21.38 13.13 6.20
CA THR A 81 22.29 12.01 5.93
C THR A 81 21.77 11.01 4.90
N SER A 82 20.46 10.82 4.79
CA SER A 82 19.90 9.79 3.92
C SER A 82 18.41 10.02 3.62
N GLY A 83 17.94 9.43 2.53
CA GLY A 83 16.57 9.53 2.06
C GLY A 83 16.52 10.00 0.61
N PHE A 84 15.35 10.48 0.19
CA PHE A 84 15.17 11.16 -1.08
C PHE A 84 15.74 12.57 -0.98
N SER A 85 16.45 13.02 -2.00
CA SER A 85 16.89 14.42 -2.08
C SER A 85 15.69 15.36 -1.93
N THR A 86 15.86 16.48 -1.24
CA THR A 86 14.83 17.54 -1.21
C THR A 86 14.58 18.20 -2.57
N ALA A 87 15.30 17.79 -3.62
CA ALA A 87 15.03 18.13 -5.01
C ALA A 87 14.29 17.02 -5.78
N SER A 88 14.08 15.84 -5.18
CA SER A 88 13.35 14.73 -5.80
C SER A 88 11.89 15.05 -6.01
N LYS A 89 11.28 14.39 -6.99
CA LYS A 89 9.84 14.45 -7.23
C LYS A 89 9.08 13.63 -6.18
N VAL A 90 7.87 14.08 -5.85
CA VAL A 90 6.90 13.33 -5.05
C VAL A 90 5.76 12.95 -5.98
N ALA A 91 5.70 11.68 -6.33
CA ALA A 91 4.69 11.13 -7.23
C ALA A 91 3.53 10.56 -6.41
N ILE A 92 2.36 11.14 -6.54
CA ILE A 92 1.18 10.79 -5.75
C ILE A 92 0.12 10.15 -6.64
N LYS A 93 -0.37 8.97 -6.26
CA LYS A 93 -1.50 8.29 -6.86
C LYS A 93 -2.73 8.39 -5.95
N PRO A 94 -3.54 9.44 -6.02
CA PRO A 94 -4.86 9.41 -5.41
C PRO A 94 -5.81 8.52 -6.22
N ASN A 95 -6.91 8.07 -5.64
CA ASN A 95 -7.97 7.46 -6.42
C ASN A 95 -8.86 8.56 -7.00
N ILE A 96 -8.68 8.90 -8.28
CA ILE A 96 -9.48 9.89 -9.00
C ILE A 96 -10.23 9.17 -10.12
N THR A 97 -11.08 8.21 -9.75
CA THR A 97 -11.89 7.49 -10.73
C THR A 97 -13.05 8.35 -11.22
N CYS A 98 -13.62 8.00 -12.36
CA CYS A 98 -14.76 8.67 -12.96
C CYS A 98 -15.97 8.76 -12.01
N LEU A 99 -16.60 9.93 -11.91
CA LEU A 99 -17.78 10.17 -11.08
C LEU A 99 -19.11 9.87 -11.79
N GLY A 100 -19.11 9.66 -13.10
CA GLY A 100 -20.29 9.31 -13.88
C GLY A 100 -21.42 10.33 -13.76
N GLY A 101 -21.25 11.56 -14.25
CA GLY A 101 -22.30 12.58 -14.30
C GLY A 101 -22.15 13.74 -13.31
N GLY A 102 -20.93 14.11 -12.93
CA GLY A 102 -20.60 15.33 -12.20
C GLY A 102 -20.22 15.13 -10.74
N PHE A 103 -19.42 16.05 -10.22
CA PHE A 103 -19.11 16.12 -8.82
C PHE A 103 -20.36 16.53 -8.02
N SER A 104 -20.65 15.77 -6.98
CA SER A 104 -21.70 16.11 -6.03
C SER A 104 -21.32 15.56 -4.65
N PRO A 105 -21.87 16.14 -3.56
CA PRO A 105 -21.63 15.62 -2.21
C PRO A 105 -21.97 14.12 -2.06
N GLN A 106 -22.95 13.62 -2.82
CA GLN A 106 -23.34 12.22 -2.79
C GLN A 106 -22.32 11.26 -3.46
N ARG A 107 -21.30 11.82 -4.10
CA ARG A 107 -20.26 11.06 -4.85
C ARG A 107 -18.86 11.22 -4.28
N MET A 108 -18.71 11.99 -3.20
CA MET A 108 -17.41 12.24 -2.57
C MET A 108 -16.69 10.94 -2.17
N GLY A 109 -17.44 9.94 -1.66
CA GLY A 109 -16.87 8.66 -1.25
C GLY A 109 -16.33 7.79 -2.39
N ILE A 110 -16.48 8.19 -3.66
CA ILE A 110 -15.95 7.48 -4.82
C ILE A 110 -14.45 7.74 -4.98
N VAL A 111 -13.97 8.93 -4.61
CA VAL A 111 -12.59 9.39 -4.84
C VAL A 111 -11.88 9.71 -3.55
N THR A 112 -10.55 9.65 -3.54
CA THR A 112 -9.73 10.11 -2.42
C THR A 112 -10.05 11.59 -2.15
N ASP A 113 -10.16 11.97 -0.89
CA ASP A 113 -10.57 13.31 -0.52
C ASP A 113 -9.51 14.36 -0.88
N ALA A 114 -9.90 15.35 -1.69
CA ALA A 114 -8.97 16.37 -2.18
C ALA A 114 -8.48 17.31 -1.06
N ASP A 115 -9.33 17.63 -0.06
CA ASP A 115 -8.92 18.47 1.07
C ASP A 115 -7.88 17.75 1.95
N PHE A 116 -8.03 16.43 2.16
CA PHE A 116 -7.03 15.64 2.86
C PHE A 116 -5.70 15.61 2.11
N VAL A 117 -5.72 15.42 0.79
CA VAL A 117 -4.51 15.41 -0.05
C VAL A 117 -3.86 16.80 -0.07
N GLU A 118 -4.65 17.88 -0.14
CA GLU A 118 -4.15 19.26 -0.01
C GLU A 118 -3.40 19.47 1.31
N GLY A 119 -3.98 19.01 2.41
CA GLY A 119 -3.35 19.09 3.72
C GLY A 119 -2.05 18.30 3.78
N LEU A 120 -2.04 17.09 3.24
CA LEU A 120 -0.84 16.23 3.21
C LEU A 120 0.30 16.90 2.43
N ILE A 121 0.02 17.43 1.23
CA ILE A 121 1.01 18.16 0.42
C ILE A 121 1.47 19.43 1.16
N GLY A 122 0.54 20.20 1.74
CA GLY A 122 0.87 21.40 2.52
C GLY A 122 1.80 21.11 3.68
N GLY A 123 1.52 20.05 4.43
CA GLY A 123 2.39 19.62 5.53
C GLY A 123 3.77 19.16 5.06
N MET A 124 3.86 18.39 3.98
CA MET A 124 5.16 18.02 3.39
C MET A 124 5.95 19.26 2.94
N LYS A 125 5.32 20.23 2.29
CA LYS A 125 5.96 21.49 1.88
C LYS A 125 6.53 22.23 3.07
N ASP A 126 5.74 22.43 4.12
CA ASP A 126 6.12 23.25 5.26
C ASP A 126 7.15 22.56 6.16
N HIS A 127 7.01 21.25 6.41
CA HIS A 127 7.90 20.52 7.32
C HIS A 127 9.21 20.09 6.65
N LEU A 128 9.19 19.79 5.34
CA LEU A 128 10.37 19.31 4.61
C LEU A 128 11.02 20.41 3.75
N GLY A 129 10.34 21.54 3.57
CA GLY A 129 10.79 22.64 2.72
C GLY A 129 10.75 22.30 1.23
N LEU A 130 9.80 21.44 0.81
CA LEU A 130 9.60 21.09 -0.59
C LEU A 130 8.82 22.20 -1.33
N ASP A 131 9.08 22.33 -2.63
CA ASP A 131 8.31 23.22 -3.49
C ASP A 131 7.09 22.50 -4.08
N GLY A 132 6.00 23.25 -4.34
CA GLY A 132 4.80 22.68 -4.92
C GLY A 132 5.03 22.00 -6.28
N SER A 133 5.93 22.53 -7.10
CA SER A 133 6.32 21.99 -8.40
C SER A 133 7.00 20.61 -8.36
N GLN A 134 7.32 20.11 -7.17
CA GLN A 134 7.86 18.76 -7.00
C GLN A 134 6.78 17.69 -6.87
N PHE A 135 5.51 18.08 -6.66
CA PHE A 135 4.40 17.16 -6.46
C PHE A 135 3.67 16.88 -7.76
N TYR A 136 3.54 15.60 -8.09
CA TYR A 136 2.91 15.10 -9.32
C TYR A 136 1.77 14.17 -8.97
N LEU A 137 0.54 14.62 -9.15
CA LEU A 137 -0.66 13.79 -9.00
C LEU A 137 -0.98 13.14 -10.33
N ARG A 138 -1.08 11.81 -10.34
CA ARG A 138 -1.28 11.03 -11.57
C ARG A 138 -2.46 10.07 -11.44
N GLU A 139 -3.34 10.11 -12.42
CA GLU A 139 -4.42 9.15 -12.63
C GLU A 139 -4.49 8.82 -14.12
N GLY A 140 -4.03 7.65 -14.50
CA GLY A 140 -4.03 7.19 -15.89
C GLY A 140 -5.37 6.62 -16.36
N ASN A 141 -6.34 6.49 -15.46
CA ASN A 141 -7.59 5.84 -15.75
C ASN A 141 -8.66 6.82 -16.26
N HIS A 142 -9.44 6.40 -17.23
CA HIS A 142 -10.66 7.07 -17.70
C HIS A 142 -10.50 8.47 -18.30
N LEU A 143 -9.39 8.75 -18.94
CA LEU A 143 -9.28 9.97 -19.76
C LEU A 143 -9.81 9.68 -21.15
N GLY A 144 -11.07 10.06 -21.40
CA GLY A 144 -11.67 10.05 -22.74
C GLY A 144 -12.25 8.72 -23.21
N ASP A 145 -12.53 7.77 -22.32
CA ASP A 145 -13.27 6.57 -22.69
C ASP A 145 -14.79 6.82 -22.82
N ALA A 146 -15.51 5.88 -23.43
CA ALA A 146 -16.94 6.00 -23.67
C ALA A 146 -17.78 6.04 -22.37
N TYR A 147 -17.22 5.56 -21.24
CA TYR A 147 -17.89 5.54 -19.94
C TYR A 147 -17.62 6.80 -19.13
N CYS A 148 -16.52 7.48 -19.40
CA CYS A 148 -16.11 8.69 -18.70
C CYS A 148 -15.45 9.70 -19.66
N PRO A 149 -16.21 10.31 -20.59
CA PRO A 149 -15.67 11.25 -21.57
C PRO A 149 -15.03 12.49 -20.90
N THR A 150 -15.44 12.81 -19.68
CA THR A 150 -14.84 13.85 -18.84
C THR A 150 -14.70 13.32 -17.41
N ASN A 151 -13.48 13.30 -16.88
CA ASN A 151 -13.30 12.94 -15.48
C ASN A 151 -13.57 14.14 -14.58
N GLN A 152 -14.81 14.28 -14.16
CA GLN A 152 -15.28 15.40 -13.35
C GLN A 152 -14.72 15.42 -11.91
N ALA A 153 -14.08 14.36 -11.45
CA ALA A 153 -13.30 14.39 -10.22
C ALA A 153 -12.07 15.31 -10.37
N MET A 154 -11.58 15.52 -11.60
CA MET A 154 -10.53 16.49 -11.88
C MET A 154 -10.95 17.91 -11.55
N ASP A 155 -12.22 18.27 -11.74
CA ASP A 155 -12.76 19.59 -11.39
C ASP A 155 -12.66 19.86 -9.88
N TRP A 156 -12.73 18.82 -9.06
CA TRP A 156 -12.51 18.93 -7.61
C TRP A 156 -11.03 19.05 -7.25
N TYR A 157 -10.17 18.33 -7.96
CA TYR A 157 -8.72 18.34 -7.71
C TYR A 157 -8.02 19.58 -8.27
N SER A 158 -8.44 20.11 -9.43
CA SER A 158 -7.75 21.23 -10.09
C SER A 158 -7.58 22.46 -9.22
N PRO A 159 -8.62 22.97 -8.49
CA PRO A 159 -8.44 24.14 -7.62
C PRO A 159 -7.49 23.89 -6.44
N MET A 160 -7.43 22.65 -5.93
CA MET A 160 -6.49 22.27 -4.88
C MET A 160 -5.05 22.27 -5.40
N VAL A 161 -4.83 21.65 -6.56
CA VAL A 161 -3.51 21.55 -7.18
C VAL A 161 -2.95 22.93 -7.50
N GLU A 162 -3.78 23.87 -7.98
CA GLU A 162 -3.38 25.27 -8.19
C GLU A 162 -2.94 25.93 -6.88
N ARG A 163 -3.68 25.71 -5.76
CA ARG A 163 -3.34 26.30 -4.46
C ARG A 163 -2.00 25.82 -3.91
N VAL A 164 -1.69 24.53 -4.09
CA VAL A 164 -0.42 23.96 -3.60
C VAL A 164 0.73 24.10 -4.59
N GLY A 165 0.43 24.47 -5.86
CA GLY A 165 1.42 24.63 -6.93
C GLY A 165 1.93 23.29 -7.50
N ALA A 166 1.12 22.23 -7.43
CA ALA A 166 1.46 20.89 -7.88
C ALA A 166 1.07 20.65 -9.35
N HIS A 167 1.39 19.48 -9.88
CA HIS A 167 1.04 19.02 -11.22
C HIS A 167 -0.08 17.99 -11.15
N LEU A 168 -1.14 18.16 -11.95
CA LEU A 168 -2.24 17.22 -12.08
C LEU A 168 -2.38 16.78 -13.54
N ASN A 169 -2.02 15.53 -13.86
CA ASN A 169 -2.17 14.97 -15.19
C ASN A 169 -1.79 15.93 -16.34
N ASP A 170 -0.72 16.68 -16.14
CA ASP A 170 -0.18 17.68 -17.07
C ASP A 170 0.62 17.05 -18.24
N PHE A 171 0.15 15.90 -18.70
CA PHE A 171 0.68 15.19 -19.86
C PHE A 171 -0.33 15.23 -21.01
N ASP A 172 0.16 15.00 -22.24
CA ASP A 172 -0.72 14.86 -23.41
C ASP A 172 -1.56 13.57 -23.29
N SER A 173 -2.76 13.71 -22.72
CA SER A 173 -3.66 12.58 -22.53
C SER A 173 -4.09 11.93 -23.85
N GLY A 174 -4.23 12.70 -24.92
CA GLY A 174 -4.56 12.18 -26.26
C GLY A 174 -3.47 11.23 -26.77
N ARG A 175 -2.20 11.59 -26.53
CA ARG A 175 -1.04 10.78 -26.88
C ARG A 175 -0.88 9.57 -25.94
N MET A 176 -0.91 9.81 -24.62
CA MET A 176 -0.70 8.77 -23.61
C MET A 176 -1.77 7.68 -23.61
N MET A 177 -2.99 8.04 -24.04
CA MET A 177 -4.14 7.14 -24.09
C MET A 177 -4.36 6.53 -25.49
N ALA A 178 -3.59 6.93 -26.50
CA ALA A 178 -3.69 6.38 -27.84
C ALA A 178 -2.86 5.10 -27.96
N ASP A 179 -3.51 3.98 -28.25
CA ASP A 179 -2.85 2.68 -28.45
C ASP A 179 -1.67 2.76 -29.46
N ALA A 180 -1.82 3.58 -30.52
CA ALA A 180 -0.81 3.73 -31.55
C ALA A 180 0.46 4.49 -31.10
N ALA A 181 0.39 5.25 -30.01
CA ALA A 181 1.51 6.05 -29.53
C ALA A 181 2.41 5.29 -28.56
N LEU A 182 1.97 4.13 -28.05
CA LEU A 182 2.64 3.41 -26.96
C LEU A 182 4.13 3.13 -27.23
N ALA A 183 4.46 2.71 -28.44
CA ALA A 183 5.85 2.43 -28.85
C ALA A 183 6.74 3.68 -28.95
N ASN A 184 6.14 4.87 -28.96
CA ASN A 184 6.83 6.15 -29.16
C ASN A 184 6.80 7.04 -27.92
N LEU A 185 6.38 6.51 -26.77
CA LEU A 185 6.42 7.25 -25.51
C LEU A 185 7.87 7.41 -25.04
N GLU A 186 8.21 8.62 -24.59
CA GLU A 186 9.55 8.96 -24.15
C GLU A 186 9.78 8.51 -22.70
N GLU A 187 10.77 7.62 -22.52
CA GLU A 187 11.17 7.12 -21.21
C GLU A 187 11.64 8.26 -20.29
N GLY A 188 11.16 8.29 -19.05
CA GLY A 188 11.52 9.24 -18.02
C GLY A 188 10.69 10.53 -18.00
N SER A 189 10.16 10.97 -19.14
CA SER A 189 9.33 12.19 -19.25
C SER A 189 7.84 11.88 -19.44
N GLU A 190 7.49 10.89 -20.23
CA GLU A 190 6.12 10.47 -20.50
C GLU A 190 5.78 9.14 -19.81
N VAL A 191 6.70 8.19 -19.84
CA VAL A 191 6.51 6.84 -19.33
C VAL A 191 7.71 6.37 -18.52
N ILE A 192 7.45 5.56 -17.50
CA ILE A 192 8.45 4.78 -16.76
C ILE A 192 8.18 3.32 -17.06
N TRP A 193 9.06 2.67 -17.79
CA TRP A 193 8.94 1.24 -18.10
C TRP A 193 9.52 0.38 -16.97
N ARG A 194 8.83 -0.71 -16.66
CA ARG A 194 9.29 -1.73 -15.72
C ARG A 194 9.10 -3.12 -16.29
N GLU A 195 10.17 -3.90 -16.29
CA GLU A 195 10.10 -5.32 -16.58
C GLU A 195 9.42 -6.08 -15.43
N VAL A 196 8.69 -7.12 -15.80
CA VAL A 196 7.99 -8.03 -14.87
C VAL A 196 8.44 -9.45 -15.17
N PRO A 197 9.67 -9.82 -14.82
CA PRO A 197 10.27 -11.11 -15.24
C PRO A 197 9.48 -12.33 -14.75
N ASP A 198 8.88 -12.23 -13.56
CA ASP A 198 8.03 -13.28 -12.97
C ASP A 198 6.53 -12.95 -13.12
N GLY A 199 6.18 -12.16 -14.13
CA GLY A 199 4.79 -11.82 -14.44
C GLY A 199 4.01 -13.02 -14.95
N VAL A 200 2.70 -13.02 -14.70
CA VAL A 200 1.77 -14.01 -15.25
C VAL A 200 1.16 -13.51 -16.55
N ILE A 201 0.88 -12.22 -16.64
CA ILE A 201 0.21 -11.59 -17.79
C ILE A 201 1.17 -10.67 -18.51
N PHE A 202 1.83 -9.75 -17.79
CA PHE A 202 2.70 -8.74 -18.37
C PHE A 202 4.18 -9.12 -18.27
N ARG A 203 4.91 -8.90 -19.37
CA ARG A 203 6.38 -8.92 -19.40
C ARG A 203 6.95 -7.58 -18.99
N ARG A 204 6.23 -6.53 -19.34
CA ARG A 204 6.61 -5.14 -19.11
C ARG A 204 5.36 -4.30 -18.88
N ILE A 205 5.45 -3.31 -18.02
CA ILE A 205 4.37 -2.36 -17.73
C ILE A 205 4.92 -0.93 -17.85
N GLY A 206 4.14 -0.05 -18.50
CA GLY A 206 4.43 1.38 -18.56
C GLY A 206 3.61 2.14 -17.52
N TYR A 207 4.28 3.02 -16.79
CA TYR A 207 3.68 3.92 -15.80
C TYR A 207 3.74 5.36 -16.28
N VAL A 208 2.70 6.14 -16.06
CA VAL A 208 2.67 7.58 -16.37
C VAL A 208 3.74 8.30 -15.55
N ALA A 209 4.72 8.92 -16.18
CA ALA A 209 5.81 9.58 -15.47
C ALA A 209 5.30 10.73 -14.57
N PRO A 210 5.91 10.95 -13.39
CA PRO A 210 7.03 10.24 -12.80
C PRO A 210 6.64 9.05 -11.91
N MET A 211 5.40 8.55 -12.00
CA MET A 211 4.97 7.39 -11.20
C MET A 211 5.91 6.22 -11.42
N ASN A 212 6.25 5.56 -10.34
CA ASN A 212 7.13 4.40 -10.31
C ASN A 212 8.61 4.67 -10.70
N ALA A 213 9.01 5.94 -10.83
CA ALA A 213 10.41 6.30 -11.02
C ALA A 213 11.21 5.99 -9.74
N ALA A 214 12.45 5.51 -9.91
CA ALA A 214 13.30 5.11 -8.77
C ALA A 214 13.84 6.32 -7.99
N ASP A 215 13.91 7.50 -8.59
CA ASP A 215 14.38 8.75 -8.03
C ASP A 215 13.24 9.66 -7.52
N ALA A 216 11.99 9.20 -7.60
CA ALA A 216 10.81 9.87 -7.07
C ALA A 216 10.31 9.13 -5.82
N PHE A 217 9.79 9.88 -4.83
CA PHE A 217 9.03 9.31 -3.72
C PHE A 217 7.63 8.94 -4.21
N ASN A 218 7.29 7.67 -4.16
CA ASN A 218 6.05 7.13 -4.72
C ASN A 218 5.01 6.87 -3.61
N LEU A 219 3.99 7.70 -3.56
CA LEU A 219 2.90 7.66 -2.58
C LEU A 219 1.58 7.25 -3.24
N ASN A 220 0.98 6.18 -2.74
CA ASN A 220 -0.33 5.68 -3.18
C ASN A 220 -1.38 5.98 -2.11
N ILE A 221 -2.42 6.74 -2.44
CA ILE A 221 -3.51 7.12 -1.53
C ILE A 221 -4.83 6.60 -2.08
N ALA A 222 -5.20 5.39 -1.68
CA ALA A 222 -6.45 4.76 -2.07
C ALA A 222 -7.64 5.32 -1.28
N LYS A 223 -8.84 5.22 -1.83
CA LYS A 223 -10.09 5.51 -1.11
C LYS A 223 -10.63 4.24 -0.43
N PHE A 224 -11.09 4.38 0.80
CA PHE A 224 -11.74 3.30 1.55
C PHE A 224 -13.17 3.08 1.03
N LYS A 225 -13.31 2.27 -0.01
CA LYS A 225 -14.61 2.03 -0.67
C LYS A 225 -14.75 0.61 -1.19
N ALA A 226 -15.99 0.15 -1.25
CA ALA A 226 -16.35 -1.07 -1.94
C ALA A 226 -16.18 -0.96 -3.47
N HIS A 227 -16.04 -2.10 -4.12
CA HIS A 227 -15.93 -2.24 -5.57
C HIS A 227 -16.55 -3.57 -6.02
N GLY A 228 -16.91 -3.69 -7.29
CA GLY A 228 -17.42 -4.94 -7.87
C GLY A 228 -16.46 -6.14 -7.78
N MET A 229 -15.18 -5.88 -7.57
CA MET A 229 -14.12 -6.88 -7.39
C MET A 229 -13.59 -6.89 -5.94
N GLY A 230 -14.43 -6.67 -4.95
CA GLY A 230 -14.08 -6.59 -3.54
C GLY A 230 -14.07 -5.14 -3.03
N ILE A 231 -12.95 -4.69 -2.51
CA ILE A 231 -12.77 -3.34 -1.97
C ILE A 231 -11.68 -2.64 -2.76
N THR A 232 -11.88 -1.38 -3.11
CA THR A 232 -10.83 -0.57 -3.71
C THR A 232 -9.87 -0.17 -2.60
N LEU A 233 -8.66 -0.71 -2.65
CA LEU A 233 -7.58 -0.42 -1.74
C LEU A 233 -6.30 -0.12 -2.53
N THR A 234 -5.14 -0.17 -1.89
CA THR A 234 -3.89 0.32 -2.47
C THR A 234 -3.43 -0.50 -3.68
N SER A 235 -3.54 -1.83 -3.63
CA SER A 235 -3.14 -2.71 -4.72
C SER A 235 -3.91 -2.41 -6.00
N LYS A 236 -5.25 -2.28 -5.90
CA LYS A 236 -6.08 -1.93 -7.04
C LYS A 236 -5.84 -0.49 -7.49
N ASN A 237 -5.67 0.45 -6.57
CA ASN A 237 -5.48 1.87 -6.89
C ASN A 237 -4.20 2.10 -7.71
N TRP A 238 -3.13 1.38 -7.41
CA TRP A 238 -1.85 1.52 -8.10
C TRP A 238 -1.94 1.23 -9.61
N GLN A 239 -2.85 0.37 -10.04
CA GLN A 239 -3.07 0.10 -11.47
C GLN A 239 -3.47 1.35 -12.27
N GLY A 240 -4.08 2.34 -11.63
CA GLY A 240 -4.40 3.63 -12.24
C GLY A 240 -3.19 4.53 -12.52
N THR A 241 -1.97 4.08 -12.26
CA THR A 241 -0.73 4.75 -12.66
C THR A 241 -0.23 4.31 -14.03
N ASN A 242 -0.79 3.25 -14.60
CA ASN A 242 -0.31 2.71 -15.86
C ASN A 242 -0.76 3.56 -17.05
N VAL A 243 0.06 3.59 -18.10
CA VAL A 243 -0.33 4.14 -19.38
C VAL A 243 -1.36 3.22 -20.05
N HIS A 244 -2.20 3.79 -20.93
CA HIS A 244 -3.07 2.99 -21.77
C HIS A 244 -2.21 2.13 -22.73
N PRO A 245 -2.55 0.88 -22.98
CA PRO A 245 -3.76 0.14 -22.65
C PRO A 245 -3.69 -0.70 -21.37
N TYR A 246 -2.62 -0.64 -20.57
CA TYR A 246 -2.47 -1.46 -19.35
C TYR A 246 -3.54 -1.15 -18.29
N VAL A 247 -4.20 0.00 -18.38
CA VAL A 247 -5.20 0.49 -17.42
C VAL A 247 -6.55 -0.25 -17.51
N HIS A 248 -6.92 -0.83 -18.65
CA HIS A 248 -8.24 -1.46 -18.83
C HIS A 248 -8.36 -2.81 -18.09
N TYR A 249 -8.74 -2.78 -16.83
CA TYR A 249 -8.73 -3.94 -15.96
C TYR A 249 -10.08 -4.57 -15.69
N CYS A 250 -11.18 -3.88 -15.97
CA CYS A 250 -12.53 -4.41 -15.81
C CYS A 250 -12.97 -5.23 -17.03
N GLU A 251 -12.16 -5.35 -18.06
CA GLU A 251 -12.46 -6.18 -19.22
C GLU A 251 -11.93 -7.60 -19.02
N SER A 252 -12.64 -8.59 -19.59
CA SER A 252 -12.17 -9.97 -19.59
C SER A 252 -10.82 -10.06 -20.32
N LEU A 253 -9.94 -10.98 -19.87
CA LEU A 253 -8.62 -11.18 -20.46
C LEU A 253 -8.68 -11.46 -21.97
N SER A 254 -9.75 -12.11 -22.46
CA SER A 254 -9.97 -12.36 -23.88
C SER A 254 -10.15 -11.07 -24.71
N LYS A 255 -10.51 -9.95 -24.10
CA LYS A 255 -10.64 -8.66 -24.76
C LYS A 255 -9.31 -7.89 -24.80
N LEU A 256 -8.36 -8.20 -23.93
CA LEU A 256 -7.05 -7.54 -23.90
C LEU A 256 -6.31 -7.67 -25.24
N THR A 257 -6.34 -8.83 -25.85
CA THR A 257 -5.63 -9.10 -27.11
C THR A 257 -6.33 -8.56 -28.35
N ARG A 258 -7.66 -8.34 -28.30
CA ARG A 258 -8.44 -7.95 -29.49
C ARG A 258 -8.37 -6.45 -29.83
N ARG A 259 -8.06 -5.59 -28.89
CA ARG A 259 -8.13 -4.13 -29.04
C ARG A 259 -6.77 -3.43 -28.95
N LYS A 260 -5.68 -4.20 -28.87
CA LYS A 260 -4.38 -3.65 -28.48
C LYS A 260 -3.43 -3.55 -29.67
N PRO A 261 -2.59 -2.52 -29.72
CA PRO A 261 -1.56 -2.42 -30.75
C PRO A 261 -0.55 -3.56 -30.58
N GLN A 262 0.19 -3.86 -31.63
CA GLN A 262 1.19 -4.92 -31.64
C GLN A 262 2.23 -4.73 -30.53
N ALA A 263 2.62 -3.48 -30.23
CA ALA A 263 3.57 -3.16 -29.17
C ALA A 263 3.08 -3.65 -27.77
N PHE A 264 1.78 -3.56 -27.51
CA PHE A 264 1.21 -4.06 -26.27
C PHE A 264 1.15 -5.60 -26.24
N VAL A 265 0.81 -6.22 -27.36
CA VAL A 265 0.77 -7.68 -27.47
C VAL A 265 2.15 -8.29 -27.17
N ASP A 266 3.23 -7.61 -27.58
CA ASP A 266 4.59 -8.03 -27.30
C ASP A 266 4.98 -7.87 -25.82
N ASP A 267 4.29 -7.01 -25.07
CA ASP A 267 4.49 -6.80 -23.64
C ASP A 267 3.65 -7.77 -22.75
N VAL A 268 2.87 -8.65 -23.38
CA VAL A 268 2.06 -9.68 -22.70
C VAL A 268 2.68 -11.04 -23.00
N PHE A 269 2.68 -11.94 -21.99
CA PHE A 269 3.10 -13.33 -22.23
C PHE A 269 2.11 -14.01 -23.20
N PRO A 270 2.59 -14.71 -24.25
CA PRO A 270 1.70 -15.29 -25.27
C PRO A 270 0.78 -16.38 -24.71
N ASP A 271 1.20 -17.05 -23.66
CA ASP A 271 0.53 -18.14 -22.94
C ASP A 271 -0.19 -17.69 -21.65
N PHE A 272 -0.37 -16.37 -21.44
CA PHE A 272 -0.93 -15.84 -20.19
C PHE A 272 -2.32 -16.43 -19.86
N GLN A 273 -3.13 -16.75 -20.87
CA GLN A 273 -4.46 -17.32 -20.65
C GLN A 273 -4.36 -18.75 -20.12
N GLU A 274 -3.40 -19.53 -20.60
CA GLU A 274 -3.10 -20.87 -20.08
C GLU A 274 -2.57 -20.78 -18.65
N SER A 275 -1.64 -19.88 -18.40
CA SER A 275 -1.07 -19.63 -17.06
C SER A 275 -2.14 -19.23 -16.05
N VAL A 276 -3.05 -18.32 -16.41
CA VAL A 276 -4.19 -17.93 -15.56
C VAL A 276 -5.12 -19.11 -15.31
N THR A 277 -5.37 -19.97 -16.32
CA THR A 277 -6.21 -21.14 -16.18
C THR A 277 -5.58 -22.15 -15.19
N GLN A 278 -4.29 -22.44 -15.33
CA GLN A 278 -3.59 -23.35 -14.44
C GLN A 278 -3.58 -22.84 -12.99
N LEU A 279 -3.35 -21.54 -12.80
CA LEU A 279 -3.40 -20.92 -11.47
C LEU A 279 -4.80 -20.96 -10.88
N HIS A 280 -5.81 -20.70 -11.69
CA HIS A 280 -7.22 -20.80 -11.28
C HIS A 280 -7.59 -22.21 -10.83
N GLU A 281 -7.22 -23.23 -11.61
CA GLU A 281 -7.44 -24.64 -11.27
C GLU A 281 -6.74 -25.02 -9.96
N ALA A 282 -5.47 -24.60 -9.80
CA ALA A 282 -4.71 -24.82 -8.57
C ALA A 282 -5.35 -24.14 -7.35
N HIS A 283 -5.86 -22.93 -7.49
CA HIS A 283 -6.55 -22.22 -6.42
C HIS A 283 -7.91 -22.83 -6.09
N LEU A 284 -8.64 -23.38 -7.09
CA LEU A 284 -9.86 -24.15 -6.85
C LEU A 284 -9.56 -25.43 -6.06
N GLU A 285 -8.51 -26.16 -6.43
CA GLU A 285 -8.09 -27.38 -5.73
C GLU A 285 -7.66 -27.07 -4.29
N ALA A 286 -6.96 -25.95 -4.09
CA ALA A 286 -6.58 -25.44 -2.76
C ALA A 286 -7.77 -24.90 -1.95
N GLY A 287 -8.98 -24.83 -2.53
CA GLY A 287 -10.17 -24.34 -1.85
C GLY A 287 -10.16 -22.82 -1.59
N VAL A 288 -9.51 -22.03 -2.45
CA VAL A 288 -9.54 -20.57 -2.35
C VAL A 288 -11.00 -20.11 -2.46
N PRO A 289 -11.50 -19.38 -1.46
CA PRO A 289 -12.91 -19.00 -1.41
C PRO A 289 -13.30 -18.15 -2.61
N ARG A 290 -14.52 -18.38 -3.12
CA ARG A 290 -15.18 -17.57 -4.16
C ARG A 290 -14.51 -17.56 -5.54
N TRP A 291 -13.58 -18.48 -5.79
CA TRP A 291 -12.94 -18.68 -7.10
C TRP A 291 -13.70 -19.68 -8.01
N ASP A 292 -14.75 -20.30 -7.51
CA ASP A 292 -15.51 -21.41 -8.13
C ASP A 292 -16.66 -20.97 -9.06
N ARG A 293 -16.89 -19.67 -9.26
CA ARG A 293 -17.92 -19.19 -10.17
C ARG A 293 -17.58 -19.53 -11.63
N PRO A 294 -18.45 -20.27 -12.34
CA PRO A 294 -18.18 -20.67 -13.72
C PRO A 294 -18.20 -19.49 -14.70
N GLY A 295 -17.58 -19.69 -15.87
CA GLY A 295 -17.56 -18.74 -16.97
C GLY A 295 -16.19 -18.08 -17.16
N SER A 296 -16.11 -17.18 -18.14
CA SER A 296 -14.90 -16.44 -18.51
C SER A 296 -15.08 -14.91 -18.46
N ASP A 297 -16.21 -14.45 -17.91
CA ASP A 297 -16.48 -13.04 -17.72
C ASP A 297 -15.62 -12.47 -16.58
N TRP A 298 -15.52 -11.15 -16.52
CA TRP A 298 -14.73 -10.43 -15.52
C TRP A 298 -15.08 -10.80 -14.06
N ASN A 299 -16.32 -11.18 -13.81
CA ASN A 299 -16.82 -11.56 -12.49
C ASN A 299 -16.92 -13.09 -12.27
N SER A 300 -16.40 -13.91 -13.19
CA SER A 300 -16.22 -15.35 -12.97
C SER A 300 -14.99 -15.60 -12.08
N GLY A 301 -14.84 -16.81 -11.55
CA GLY A 301 -13.64 -17.21 -10.82
C GLY A 301 -12.38 -17.05 -11.65
N TRP A 302 -12.42 -17.50 -12.92
CA TRP A 302 -11.32 -17.30 -13.87
C TRP A 302 -11.04 -15.81 -14.17
N GLY A 303 -12.10 -15.00 -14.30
CA GLY A 303 -11.95 -13.55 -14.50
C GLY A 303 -11.33 -12.87 -13.30
N MET A 304 -11.70 -13.27 -12.08
CA MET A 304 -11.10 -12.77 -10.83
C MET A 304 -9.66 -13.22 -10.66
N GLU A 305 -9.32 -14.45 -11.07
CA GLU A 305 -7.92 -14.91 -11.11
C GLU A 305 -7.10 -14.01 -12.02
N GLY A 306 -7.55 -13.78 -13.24
CA GLY A 306 -6.87 -12.90 -14.19
C GLY A 306 -6.72 -11.47 -13.67
N TRP A 307 -7.74 -10.94 -12.99
CA TRP A 307 -7.64 -9.64 -12.35
C TRP A 307 -6.61 -9.62 -11.21
N ALA A 308 -6.60 -10.65 -10.37
CA ALA A 308 -5.63 -10.79 -9.29
C ALA A 308 -4.21 -10.84 -9.86
N GLN A 309 -3.96 -11.66 -10.88
CA GLN A 309 -2.64 -11.79 -11.47
C GLN A 309 -2.16 -10.49 -12.12
N LYS A 310 -3.01 -9.74 -12.83
CA LYS A 310 -2.66 -8.40 -13.33
C LYS A 310 -2.29 -7.42 -12.21
N THR A 311 -3.07 -7.45 -11.13
CA THR A 311 -2.80 -6.61 -9.96
C THR A 311 -1.45 -6.93 -9.35
N LEU A 312 -1.13 -8.21 -9.22
CA LEU A 312 0.12 -8.67 -8.63
C LEU A 312 1.33 -8.45 -9.56
N ASP A 313 1.17 -8.57 -10.89
CA ASP A 313 2.19 -8.17 -11.85
C ASP A 313 2.56 -6.68 -11.66
N ASN A 314 1.54 -5.85 -11.54
CA ASN A 314 1.73 -4.42 -11.33
C ASN A 314 2.41 -4.09 -9.99
N LEU A 315 2.08 -4.82 -8.93
CA LEU A 315 2.71 -4.64 -7.62
C LEU A 315 4.14 -5.17 -7.57
N SER A 316 4.43 -6.30 -8.23
CA SER A 316 5.78 -6.87 -8.27
C SER A 316 6.79 -5.95 -8.97
N ALA A 317 6.31 -5.11 -9.90
CA ALA A 317 7.10 -4.10 -10.60
C ALA A 317 7.10 -2.72 -9.90
N SER A 318 6.44 -2.60 -8.74
CA SER A 318 6.22 -1.31 -8.08
C SER A 318 7.43 -0.86 -7.25
N ASN A 319 7.77 0.43 -7.37
CA ASN A 319 8.66 1.17 -6.48
C ASN A 319 7.85 2.02 -5.47
N MET A 320 6.73 1.51 -4.98
CA MET A 320 5.89 2.20 -4.01
C MET A 320 6.63 2.34 -2.66
N ASP A 321 6.81 3.58 -2.20
CA ASP A 321 7.45 3.86 -0.92
C ASP A 321 6.47 3.81 0.24
N LEU A 322 5.22 4.26 -0.02
CA LEU A 322 4.15 4.26 0.96
C LEU A 322 2.80 3.97 0.32
N ALA A 323 2.11 2.98 0.86
CA ALA A 323 0.71 2.67 0.59
C ALA A 323 -0.15 3.28 1.70
N MET A 324 -1.23 3.97 1.33
CA MET A 324 -2.14 4.63 2.25
C MET A 324 -3.59 4.43 1.80
N ILE A 325 -4.48 4.19 2.75
CA ILE A 325 -5.93 4.18 2.56
C ILE A 325 -6.50 5.40 3.29
N GLU A 326 -7.07 6.34 2.55
CA GLU A 326 -7.84 7.43 3.11
C GLU A 326 -9.27 6.92 3.38
N GLY A 327 -9.58 6.78 4.66
CA GLY A 327 -10.85 6.33 5.21
C GLY A 327 -11.41 7.31 6.24
N ILE A 328 -11.28 8.62 6.05
CA ILE A 328 -12.00 9.60 6.88
C ILE A 328 -13.51 9.31 6.78
N TYR A 329 -13.95 8.97 5.59
CA TYR A 329 -15.26 8.35 5.35
C TYR A 329 -15.14 7.26 4.29
N GLY A 330 -15.93 6.21 4.46
CA GLY A 330 -16.00 5.07 3.55
C GLY A 330 -17.22 5.11 2.66
N ARG A 331 -17.27 4.18 1.70
CA ARG A 331 -18.41 4.01 0.79
C ARG A 331 -18.72 2.54 0.61
N ASP A 332 -19.96 2.15 0.88
CA ASP A 332 -20.47 0.80 0.58
C ASP A 332 -21.02 0.70 -0.85
N GLY A 333 -21.19 -0.54 -1.30
CA GLY A 333 -21.68 -0.79 -2.64
C GLY A 333 -20.61 -0.74 -3.71
N ASN A 334 -21.03 -0.73 -4.96
CA ASN A 334 -20.16 -0.46 -6.08
C ASN A 334 -20.10 1.05 -6.35
N TRP A 335 -19.42 1.46 -7.36
CA TRP A 335 -19.24 2.83 -7.84
C TRP A 335 -20.46 3.76 -7.67
N MET A 336 -21.61 3.41 -8.24
CA MET A 336 -22.88 4.15 -8.06
C MET A 336 -24.01 3.28 -7.52
N ASP A 337 -23.91 1.99 -7.75
CA ASP A 337 -24.89 1.00 -7.32
C ASP A 337 -24.51 0.45 -5.95
N GLY A 338 -25.48 0.22 -5.10
CA GLY A 338 -25.19 -0.28 -3.76
C GLY A 338 -26.38 -0.96 -3.09
N PRO A 339 -26.15 -1.44 -1.87
CA PRO A 339 -27.14 -2.21 -1.12
C PRO A 339 -28.31 -1.36 -0.60
N ASN A 340 -28.19 -0.05 -0.66
CA ASN A 340 -29.19 0.89 -0.12
C ASN A 340 -30.24 1.22 -1.19
N ALA A 341 -31.21 0.34 -1.42
CA ALA A 341 -32.25 0.50 -2.44
C ALA A 341 -31.69 0.79 -3.86
N GLY A 342 -30.62 0.10 -4.23
CA GLY A 342 -29.94 0.28 -5.52
C GLY A 342 -28.92 1.39 -5.57
N SER A 343 -28.62 2.08 -4.45
CA SER A 343 -27.61 3.14 -4.37
C SER A 343 -26.52 2.83 -3.36
N SER A 344 -25.35 3.41 -3.57
CA SER A 344 -24.23 3.41 -2.61
C SER A 344 -24.43 4.49 -1.55
N LYS A 345 -23.82 4.33 -0.40
CA LYS A 345 -23.88 5.24 0.74
C LYS A 345 -22.49 5.53 1.30
N ASP A 346 -22.25 6.79 1.62
CA ASP A 346 -21.04 7.22 2.33
C ASP A 346 -21.30 7.23 3.85
N PHE A 347 -20.31 6.88 4.65
CA PHE A 347 -20.37 6.92 6.11
C PHE A 347 -19.01 7.25 6.72
N MET A 348 -19.02 7.94 7.86
CA MET A 348 -17.80 8.33 8.55
C MET A 348 -17.12 7.10 9.15
N THR A 349 -15.82 6.98 8.92
CA THR A 349 -14.98 5.91 9.52
C THR A 349 -13.78 6.49 10.28
N ASN A 350 -13.40 7.74 9.99
CA ASN A 350 -12.34 8.46 10.69
C ASN A 350 -11.04 7.66 10.85
N VAL A 351 -10.63 6.96 9.80
CA VAL A 351 -9.44 6.12 9.82
C VAL A 351 -8.55 6.42 8.60
N VAL A 352 -7.24 6.47 8.83
CA VAL A 352 -6.21 6.42 7.77
C VAL A 352 -5.30 5.24 8.07
N VAL A 353 -5.15 4.34 7.09
CA VAL A 353 -4.32 3.15 7.23
C VAL A 353 -3.12 3.29 6.31
N PHE A 354 -1.91 3.01 6.78
CA PHE A 354 -0.74 3.12 5.94
C PHE A 354 0.36 2.12 6.31
N GLY A 355 1.27 1.88 5.38
CA GLY A 355 2.41 0.99 5.55
C GLY A 355 3.23 0.90 4.28
N ARG A 356 4.33 0.18 4.32
CA ARG A 356 5.21 0.01 3.17
C ARG A 356 4.86 -1.20 2.30
N ASN A 357 4.24 -2.22 2.87
CA ASN A 357 3.75 -3.37 2.13
C ASN A 357 2.28 -3.17 1.74
N PRO A 358 1.95 -2.90 0.46
CA PRO A 358 0.59 -2.58 0.02
C PRO A 358 -0.39 -3.74 0.25
N ILE A 359 0.04 -5.00 0.13
CA ILE A 359 -0.82 -6.16 0.38
C ILE A 359 -1.21 -6.24 1.85
N LYS A 360 -0.28 -6.01 2.78
CA LYS A 360 -0.58 -6.02 4.22
C LYS A 360 -1.46 -4.83 4.63
N VAL A 361 -1.26 -3.65 4.02
CA VAL A 361 -2.16 -2.51 4.18
C VAL A 361 -3.57 -2.86 3.71
N ASP A 362 -3.70 -3.55 2.57
CA ASP A 362 -4.98 -3.96 2.01
C ASP A 362 -5.64 -5.06 2.83
N ILE A 363 -4.91 -6.04 3.37
CA ILE A 363 -5.43 -7.06 4.29
C ILE A 363 -6.05 -6.40 5.53
N ILE A 364 -5.34 -5.46 6.15
CA ILE A 364 -5.86 -4.73 7.33
C ILE A 364 -7.03 -3.82 6.93
N GLY A 365 -6.95 -3.12 5.80
CA GLY A 365 -8.05 -2.32 5.28
C GLY A 365 -9.31 -3.16 4.99
N HIS A 366 -9.14 -4.37 4.45
CA HIS A 366 -10.24 -5.31 4.20
C HIS A 366 -10.91 -5.77 5.51
N TRP A 367 -10.09 -6.08 6.53
CA TRP A 367 -10.58 -6.43 7.85
C TRP A 367 -11.32 -5.25 8.51
N LEU A 368 -10.76 -4.05 8.46
CA LEU A 368 -11.41 -2.84 8.98
C LEU A 368 -12.72 -2.50 8.25
N ALA A 369 -12.85 -2.91 6.99
CA ALA A 369 -14.08 -2.80 6.22
C ALA A 369 -15.18 -3.79 6.66
N GLY A 370 -14.90 -4.69 7.60
CA GLY A 370 -15.83 -5.67 8.14
C GLY A 370 -15.81 -7.02 7.43
N HIS A 371 -14.84 -7.27 6.54
CA HIS A 371 -14.68 -8.54 5.83
C HIS A 371 -13.54 -9.38 6.39
N GLU A 372 -13.60 -10.69 6.17
CA GLU A 372 -12.48 -11.58 6.47
C GLU A 372 -11.55 -11.66 5.25
N PRO A 373 -10.28 -11.21 5.37
CA PRO A 373 -9.33 -11.20 4.26
C PRO A 373 -9.11 -12.57 3.62
N GLY A 374 -9.18 -13.64 4.41
CA GLY A 374 -9.08 -15.01 3.91
C GLY A 374 -10.19 -15.42 2.93
N ASN A 375 -11.29 -14.67 2.85
CA ASN A 375 -12.34 -14.88 1.86
C ASN A 375 -12.04 -14.19 0.51
N PHE A 376 -10.92 -13.47 0.39
CA PHE A 376 -10.60 -12.73 -0.82
C PHE A 376 -9.38 -13.31 -1.55
N GLY A 377 -9.62 -13.91 -2.70
CA GLY A 377 -8.62 -14.68 -3.44
C GLY A 377 -7.38 -13.92 -3.89
N LEU A 378 -7.47 -12.58 -4.07
CA LEU A 378 -6.29 -11.76 -4.34
C LEU A 378 -5.18 -11.96 -3.29
N PHE A 379 -5.55 -12.07 -2.02
CA PHE A 379 -4.56 -12.24 -0.95
C PHE A 379 -3.94 -13.63 -0.97
N HIS A 380 -4.68 -14.67 -1.35
CA HIS A 380 -4.13 -16.01 -1.57
C HIS A 380 -3.14 -16.01 -2.75
N SER A 381 -3.52 -15.38 -3.86
CA SER A 381 -2.62 -15.23 -5.01
C SER A 381 -1.36 -14.43 -4.64
N ALA A 382 -1.48 -13.40 -3.78
CA ALA A 382 -0.33 -12.64 -3.29
C ALA A 382 0.62 -13.50 -2.44
N VAL A 383 0.09 -14.39 -1.60
CA VAL A 383 0.89 -15.36 -0.84
C VAL A 383 1.58 -16.35 -1.77
N THR A 384 0.85 -16.91 -2.73
CA THR A 384 1.41 -17.83 -3.73
C THR A 384 2.58 -17.20 -4.50
N ARG A 385 2.51 -15.90 -4.78
CA ARG A 385 3.54 -15.13 -5.48
C ARG A 385 4.61 -14.50 -4.57
N GLY A 386 4.57 -14.74 -3.27
CA GLY A 386 5.55 -14.22 -2.31
C GLY A 386 5.48 -12.71 -2.05
N LEU A 387 4.38 -12.05 -2.41
CA LEU A 387 4.14 -10.62 -2.12
C LEU A 387 3.53 -10.39 -0.72
N SER A 388 3.07 -11.46 -0.09
CA SER A 388 2.72 -11.53 1.32
C SER A 388 3.11 -12.89 1.89
N ASP A 389 3.35 -12.96 3.18
CA ASP A 389 3.60 -14.21 3.90
C ASP A 389 2.35 -14.76 4.58
N THR A 390 1.25 -14.02 4.56
CA THR A 390 0.00 -14.39 5.22
C THR A 390 -1.22 -13.75 4.57
N VAL A 391 -2.38 -14.41 4.74
CA VAL A 391 -3.72 -13.81 4.52
C VAL A 391 -4.39 -13.48 5.85
N ASP A 392 -3.81 -13.92 6.97
CA ASP A 392 -4.38 -13.76 8.31
C ASP A 392 -4.02 -12.37 8.88
N PRO A 393 -5.00 -11.50 9.08
CA PRO A 393 -4.75 -10.14 9.58
C PRO A 393 -4.16 -10.12 10.99
N GLN A 394 -4.36 -11.18 11.80
CA GLN A 394 -3.79 -11.28 13.14
C GLN A 394 -2.28 -11.52 13.15
N GLN A 395 -1.71 -11.98 12.04
CA GLN A 395 -0.26 -12.19 11.90
C GLN A 395 0.48 -10.92 11.49
N ILE A 396 -0.24 -9.88 11.09
CA ILE A 396 0.36 -8.61 10.67
C ILE A 396 0.62 -7.73 11.90
N PRO A 397 1.85 -7.19 12.06
CA PRO A 397 2.13 -6.22 13.12
C PRO A 397 1.33 -4.94 12.90
N VAL A 398 0.36 -4.66 13.79
CA VAL A 398 -0.48 -3.47 13.71
C VAL A 398 -0.15 -2.49 14.82
N TYR A 399 -0.05 -1.21 14.47
CA TYR A 399 0.23 -0.12 15.40
C TYR A 399 -0.84 0.96 15.28
N ALA A 400 -1.37 1.41 16.42
CA ALA A 400 -2.06 2.69 16.46
C ALA A 400 -1.03 3.81 16.25
N TRP A 401 -1.34 4.74 15.36
CA TRP A 401 -0.53 5.92 15.12
C TRP A 401 -1.14 7.10 15.85
N ASP A 402 -0.52 7.51 16.95
CA ASP A 402 -0.99 8.60 17.78
C ASP A 402 0.09 9.68 17.86
N SER A 403 -0.18 10.82 17.23
CA SER A 403 0.70 12.00 17.25
C SER A 403 2.17 11.70 16.91
N GLY A 404 2.39 10.86 15.89
CA GLY A 404 3.73 10.43 15.48
C GLY A 404 4.36 9.34 16.36
N ALA A 405 3.61 8.80 17.33
CA ALA A 405 4.07 7.71 18.20
C ALA A 405 3.36 6.39 17.85
N PRO A 406 4.07 5.40 17.27
CA PRO A 406 3.48 4.10 17.00
C PRO A 406 3.36 3.26 18.27
N VAL A 407 2.13 2.86 18.60
CA VAL A 407 1.83 1.99 19.75
C VAL A 407 1.26 0.68 19.22
N ARG A 408 1.97 -0.43 19.44
CA ARG A 408 1.46 -1.75 19.04
C ARG A 408 0.17 -2.07 19.77
N ARG A 409 -0.85 -2.48 19.02
CA ARG A 409 -2.17 -2.83 19.57
C ARG A 409 -2.71 -4.09 18.91
N PRO A 410 -3.43 -4.94 19.65
CA PRO A 410 -4.18 -6.04 19.07
C PRO A 410 -5.20 -5.52 18.05
N LEU A 411 -5.33 -6.21 16.92
CA LEU A 411 -6.17 -5.76 15.81
C LEU A 411 -7.64 -5.61 16.23
N GLU A 412 -8.13 -6.50 17.07
CA GLU A 412 -9.51 -6.49 17.60
C GLU A 412 -9.86 -5.26 18.45
N THR A 413 -8.87 -4.44 18.82
CA THR A 413 -9.12 -3.18 19.54
C THR A 413 -9.49 -2.03 18.63
N PHE A 414 -9.42 -2.22 17.31
CA PHE A 414 -9.84 -1.23 16.32
C PHE A 414 -11.28 -1.47 15.89
N GLU A 415 -12.02 -0.39 15.70
CA GLU A 415 -13.40 -0.46 15.23
C GLU A 415 -13.46 -0.90 13.76
N ARG A 416 -14.35 -1.85 13.47
CA ARG A 416 -14.63 -2.30 12.10
C ARG A 416 -15.84 -1.56 11.53
N ALA A 417 -15.71 -1.13 10.30
CA ALA A 417 -16.84 -0.63 9.52
C ALA A 417 -17.68 -1.80 8.96
N ALA A 418 -18.76 -1.47 8.28
CA ALA A 418 -19.62 -2.43 7.59
C ALA A 418 -19.76 -2.04 6.11
N LEU A 419 -18.66 -2.13 5.36
CA LEU A 419 -18.64 -1.87 3.94
C LEU A 419 -19.17 -3.08 3.17
N MET A 420 -20.42 -3.04 2.76
CA MET A 420 -20.95 -4.06 1.85
C MET A 420 -20.31 -3.91 0.47
N THR A 421 -19.93 -5.01 -0.15
CA THR A 421 -19.29 -5.02 -1.47
C THR A 421 -19.94 -6.05 -2.39
N TYR A 422 -19.75 -5.84 -3.68
CA TYR A 422 -20.17 -6.76 -4.73
C TYR A 422 -18.96 -7.52 -5.25
N TYR A 423 -18.82 -8.78 -4.84
CA TYR A 423 -17.83 -9.70 -5.38
C TYR A 423 -18.35 -11.14 -5.34
N LEU A 424 -17.57 -12.10 -5.79
CA LEU A 424 -18.03 -13.47 -5.96
C LEU A 424 -18.59 -14.07 -4.67
N ARG A 425 -19.78 -14.65 -4.81
CA ARG A 425 -20.45 -15.46 -3.78
C ARG A 425 -20.33 -16.92 -4.14
N ARG A 426 -20.51 -17.81 -3.17
CA ARG A 426 -20.58 -19.27 -3.41
C ARG A 426 -21.90 -19.72 -3.99
N ASP A 427 -22.98 -19.03 -3.71
CA ASP A 427 -24.34 -19.37 -4.09
C ASP A 427 -24.86 -18.51 -5.25
N TYR A 428 -24.23 -18.60 -6.41
CA TYR A 428 -24.59 -17.77 -7.57
C TYR A 428 -25.86 -18.20 -8.29
N GLY A 429 -26.55 -19.20 -7.80
CA GLY A 429 -27.61 -19.91 -8.52
C GLY A 429 -28.78 -19.06 -8.96
N GLY A 430 -28.72 -18.50 -10.16
CA GLY A 430 -29.87 -17.99 -10.92
C GLY A 430 -30.70 -16.89 -10.26
N GLN A 431 -30.19 -16.26 -9.23
CA GLN A 431 -30.92 -15.32 -8.41
C GLN A 431 -30.86 -13.95 -9.06
N GLY A 432 -32.01 -13.40 -9.38
CA GLY A 432 -32.16 -11.98 -9.72
C GLY A 432 -31.95 -11.06 -8.51
N GLU A 433 -31.16 -11.51 -7.53
CA GLU A 433 -30.90 -10.80 -6.30
C GLU A 433 -29.63 -9.95 -6.38
N SER A 434 -29.63 -8.90 -5.60
CA SER A 434 -28.45 -8.09 -5.30
C SER A 434 -27.30 -8.98 -4.82
N HIS A 435 -26.15 -8.94 -5.50
CA HIS A 435 -24.97 -9.73 -5.16
C HIS A 435 -24.12 -9.05 -4.06
N TRP A 436 -24.72 -8.21 -3.24
CA TRP A 436 -24.05 -7.52 -2.15
C TRP A 436 -23.74 -8.48 -1.01
N HIS A 437 -22.47 -8.54 -0.63
CA HIS A 437 -21.99 -9.38 0.43
C HIS A 437 -22.15 -8.72 1.78
N MET A 438 -22.67 -9.50 2.71
CA MET A 438 -22.61 -9.17 4.10
C MET A 438 -21.15 -9.17 4.56
N VAL A 439 -20.85 -8.25 5.46
CA VAL A 439 -19.62 -8.28 6.25
C VAL A 439 -19.62 -9.47 7.22
N ASP A 440 -18.49 -9.79 7.80
CA ASP A 440 -18.32 -10.81 8.84
C ASP A 440 -18.65 -12.27 8.40
N GLU A 441 -18.57 -12.58 7.11
CA GLU A 441 -18.61 -13.96 6.69
C GLU A 441 -17.35 -14.69 7.22
N PRO A 442 -17.49 -15.70 8.09
CA PRO A 442 -16.36 -16.31 8.77
C PRO A 442 -15.36 -16.95 7.81
N TYR A 443 -14.09 -16.84 8.13
CA TYR A 443 -13.01 -17.58 7.51
C TYR A 443 -12.17 -18.30 8.56
N ALA A 444 -11.93 -19.60 8.35
CA ALA A 444 -11.09 -20.39 9.25
C ALA A 444 -9.61 -20.21 8.83
N TYR A 445 -8.94 -19.23 9.43
CA TYR A 445 -7.51 -19.07 9.20
C TYR A 445 -6.75 -20.32 9.66
N PRO A 446 -5.82 -20.85 8.83
CA PRO A 446 -4.93 -21.90 9.28
C PRO A 446 -4.18 -21.43 10.53
N ARG A 447 -4.50 -22.00 11.67
CA ARG A 447 -3.70 -21.72 12.85
C ARG A 447 -2.32 -22.31 12.60
N PRO A 448 -1.22 -21.54 12.79
CA PRO A 448 0.08 -22.14 12.91
C PRO A 448 -0.05 -23.24 13.98
N THR A 449 0.33 -24.46 13.68
CA THR A 449 0.35 -25.57 14.64
C THR A 449 1.36 -25.37 15.79
N ALA A 450 1.93 -24.18 15.90
CA ALA A 450 2.64 -23.72 17.08
C ALA A 450 1.60 -23.13 18.04
N VAL A 451 1.41 -23.80 19.15
CA VAL A 451 0.61 -23.40 20.31
C VAL A 451 0.70 -21.87 20.51
N LEU A 452 -0.43 -21.17 20.29
CA LEU A 452 -0.58 -19.81 20.81
C LEU A 452 -0.62 -19.92 22.32
N GLY A 453 0.55 -19.91 22.94
CA GLY A 453 0.64 -19.51 24.32
C GLY A 453 0.20 -18.06 24.41
N ASP A 454 -0.63 -17.76 25.40
CA ASP A 454 -1.08 -16.42 25.75
C ASP A 454 -0.01 -15.37 25.47
N ALA A 455 -0.39 -14.23 24.87
CA ALA A 455 0.51 -13.10 24.60
C ALA A 455 1.13 -12.50 25.88
N SER A 456 0.79 -13.02 27.03
CA SER A 456 1.40 -12.78 28.35
C SER A 456 2.33 -13.92 28.81
N ALA A 457 2.39 -15.06 28.09
CA ALA A 457 3.29 -16.15 28.41
C ALA A 457 4.62 -15.97 27.68
N SER A 458 5.72 -15.97 28.41
CA SER A 458 7.07 -16.06 27.83
C SER A 458 7.13 -17.22 26.84
N PRO A 459 7.82 -17.09 25.68
CA PRO A 459 7.96 -18.17 24.71
C PRO A 459 8.43 -19.44 25.39
N GLN A 460 7.77 -20.58 25.13
CA GLN A 460 8.13 -21.85 25.78
C GLN A 460 9.41 -22.52 25.22
N SER A 461 9.96 -21.98 24.11
CA SER A 461 11.17 -22.51 23.49
C SER A 461 11.99 -21.43 22.78
N HIS A 462 13.28 -21.67 22.65
CA HIS A 462 14.14 -20.91 21.74
C HIS A 462 13.70 -21.11 20.30
N LEU A 463 13.80 -20.06 19.48
CA LEU A 463 13.54 -20.11 18.04
C LEU A 463 14.50 -19.17 17.32
N LEU A 464 15.02 -19.62 16.18
CA LEU A 464 15.72 -18.80 15.20
C LEU A 464 14.95 -18.85 13.89
N SER A 465 14.39 -17.74 13.47
CA SER A 465 13.61 -17.64 12.23
C SER A 465 14.52 -17.54 11.00
N GLN A 466 13.96 -17.83 9.82
CA GLN A 466 14.65 -17.55 8.56
C GLN A 466 14.80 -16.03 8.42
N ASN A 467 16.01 -15.58 8.02
CA ASN A 467 16.25 -14.17 7.76
C ASN A 467 15.42 -13.65 6.60
N TYR A 468 15.03 -12.39 6.68
CA TYR A 468 14.26 -11.75 5.61
C TYR A 468 14.81 -10.34 5.29
N PRO A 469 14.93 -10.01 4.00
CA PRO A 469 14.79 -10.87 2.82
C PRO A 469 15.86 -11.97 2.75
N ASN A 470 15.56 -13.07 2.04
CA ASN A 470 16.52 -14.10 1.68
C ASN A 470 16.11 -14.74 0.33
N PRO A 471 16.84 -14.55 -0.79
CA PRO A 471 18.09 -13.80 -0.89
C PRO A 471 17.99 -12.32 -0.55
N PHE A 472 19.10 -11.67 -0.18
CA PHE A 472 19.17 -10.25 0.14
C PHE A 472 20.36 -9.57 -0.58
N ASN A 473 20.23 -8.25 -0.80
CA ASN A 473 21.26 -7.48 -1.52
C ASN A 473 22.30 -6.87 -0.59
N SER A 474 21.90 -6.01 0.33
CA SER A 474 22.83 -5.33 1.24
C SER A 474 22.58 -5.67 2.70
N SER A 475 21.32 -5.75 3.11
CA SER A 475 20.95 -5.99 4.49
C SER A 475 19.80 -6.99 4.61
N THR A 476 19.73 -7.66 5.75
CA THR A 476 18.66 -8.60 6.10
C THR A 476 18.39 -8.57 7.60
N MET A 477 17.17 -8.92 8.00
CA MET A 477 16.75 -9.03 9.39
C MET A 477 16.79 -10.47 9.85
N ILE A 478 17.28 -10.69 11.05
CA ILE A 478 17.33 -11.99 11.73
C ILE A 478 16.48 -11.87 12.99
N GLU A 479 15.45 -12.71 13.11
CA GLU A 479 14.59 -12.78 14.29
C GLU A 479 14.88 -14.02 15.11
N TYR A 480 14.85 -13.87 16.45
CA TYR A 480 15.01 -14.97 17.39
C TYR A 480 14.16 -14.77 18.64
N ARG A 481 13.88 -15.86 19.36
CA ARG A 481 13.08 -15.85 20.57
C ARG A 481 13.81 -16.51 21.74
N LEU A 482 13.62 -15.93 22.90
CA LEU A 482 14.10 -16.43 24.20
C LEU A 482 12.91 -16.82 25.08
N PRO A 483 12.83 -18.06 25.59
CA PRO A 483 11.77 -18.49 26.51
C PRO A 483 11.88 -17.83 27.88
N GLN A 484 13.08 -17.46 28.28
CA GLN A 484 13.38 -16.74 29.52
C GLN A 484 14.53 -15.75 29.27
N ALA A 485 14.71 -14.81 30.16
CA ALA A 485 15.82 -13.88 30.09
C ALA A 485 17.16 -14.62 30.21
N ALA A 486 18.05 -14.45 29.23
CA ALA A 486 19.27 -15.21 29.10
C ALA A 486 20.35 -14.45 28.31
N ASN A 487 21.59 -14.92 28.36
CA ASN A 487 22.60 -14.48 27.41
C ASN A 487 22.28 -15.02 26.03
N ALA A 488 22.27 -14.12 25.04
CA ALA A 488 22.02 -14.45 23.65
C ALA A 488 23.16 -13.93 22.77
N ARG A 489 23.61 -14.77 21.86
CA ARG A 489 24.65 -14.44 20.89
C ARG A 489 24.20 -14.79 19.48
N ILE A 490 24.27 -13.82 18.56
CA ILE A 490 23.98 -13.99 17.15
C ILE A 490 25.27 -13.76 16.36
N GLU A 491 25.70 -14.77 15.61
CA GLU A 491 26.93 -14.76 14.83
C GLU A 491 26.64 -14.99 13.36
N ILE A 492 27.42 -14.33 12.50
CA ILE A 492 27.44 -14.60 11.06
C ILE A 492 28.67 -15.46 10.75
N LEU A 493 28.47 -16.49 9.94
CA LEU A 493 29.52 -17.43 9.55
C LEU A 493 29.64 -17.51 8.02
N ASN A 494 30.86 -17.71 7.54
CA ASN A 494 31.11 -18.04 6.15
C ASN A 494 30.91 -19.54 5.87
N LEU A 495 31.09 -19.98 4.61
CA LEU A 495 30.98 -21.40 4.18
C LEU A 495 31.97 -22.34 4.89
N ARG A 496 33.03 -21.81 5.48
CA ARG A 496 34.01 -22.59 6.24
C ARG A 496 33.65 -22.70 7.73
N GLY A 497 32.49 -22.15 8.13
CA GLY A 497 32.05 -22.11 9.53
C GLY A 497 32.81 -21.12 10.41
N GLN A 498 33.61 -20.24 9.82
CA GLN A 498 34.34 -19.21 10.57
C GLN A 498 33.39 -18.02 10.85
N VAL A 499 33.39 -17.52 12.08
CA VAL A 499 32.65 -16.33 12.46
C VAL A 499 33.25 -15.11 11.77
N VAL A 500 32.44 -14.44 10.96
CA VAL A 500 32.85 -13.23 10.22
C VAL A 500 32.32 -11.97 10.87
N GLU A 501 31.31 -12.10 11.73
CA GLU A 501 30.73 -10.99 12.50
C GLU A 501 29.90 -11.52 13.69
N VAL A 502 29.87 -10.75 14.77
CA VAL A 502 28.96 -10.96 15.92
C VAL A 502 28.00 -9.80 15.99
N LEU A 503 26.72 -10.07 15.78
CA LEU A 503 25.68 -9.03 15.71
C LEU A 503 25.13 -8.69 17.09
N ARG A 504 25.05 -9.69 17.97
CA ARG A 504 24.61 -9.56 19.36
C ARG A 504 25.41 -10.48 20.24
N ASP A 505 25.74 -9.99 21.45
CA ASP A 505 26.39 -10.77 22.50
C ASP A 505 26.07 -10.11 23.83
N GLY A 506 25.24 -10.75 24.67
CA GLY A 506 24.87 -10.22 25.98
C GLY A 506 23.52 -10.69 26.50
N TRP A 507 23.11 -10.06 27.60
CA TRP A 507 21.86 -10.38 28.28
C TRP A 507 20.65 -9.78 27.58
N HIS A 508 19.63 -10.62 27.35
CA HIS A 508 18.37 -10.26 26.73
C HIS A 508 17.19 -10.71 27.60
N THR A 509 16.10 -9.94 27.57
CA THR A 509 14.84 -10.32 28.23
C THR A 509 14.18 -11.50 27.53
N ALA A 510 13.27 -12.19 28.20
CA ALA A 510 12.37 -13.14 27.54
C ALA A 510 11.56 -12.43 26.45
N GLY A 511 11.25 -13.14 25.34
CA GLY A 511 10.45 -12.59 24.24
C GLY A 511 11.10 -12.71 22.88
N SER A 512 10.53 -12.01 21.91
CA SER A 512 11.03 -11.94 20.51
C SER A 512 11.99 -10.77 20.36
N HIS A 513 13.08 -11.01 19.62
CA HIS A 513 14.13 -10.06 19.34
C HIS A 513 14.46 -10.08 17.85
N ALA A 514 14.95 -8.94 17.33
CA ALA A 514 15.41 -8.82 15.96
C ALA A 514 16.75 -8.09 15.89
N VAL A 515 17.58 -8.46 14.92
CA VAL A 515 18.84 -7.78 14.63
C VAL A 515 19.05 -7.71 13.12
N SER A 516 19.42 -6.54 12.64
CA SER A 516 19.77 -6.34 11.23
C SER A 516 21.24 -6.69 11.00
N TRP A 517 21.50 -7.36 9.88
CA TRP A 517 22.85 -7.54 9.35
C TRP A 517 23.02 -6.78 8.05
N ASP A 518 24.01 -5.87 8.02
CA ASP A 518 24.48 -5.23 6.80
C ASP A 518 25.73 -5.95 6.31
N SER A 519 25.67 -6.50 5.11
CA SER A 519 26.77 -7.25 4.53
C SER A 519 27.99 -6.38 4.17
N GLY A 520 27.86 -5.06 4.15
CA GLY A 520 28.93 -4.14 3.81
C GLY A 520 29.51 -4.42 2.42
N ARG A 521 30.84 -4.71 2.35
CA ARG A 521 31.54 -5.07 1.11
C ARG A 521 31.78 -6.57 0.95
N ARG A 522 31.06 -7.43 1.67
CA ARG A 522 31.25 -8.88 1.60
C ARG A 522 30.84 -9.43 0.24
N ALA A 523 31.49 -10.49 -0.19
CA ALA A 523 31.24 -11.11 -1.49
C ALA A 523 29.85 -11.74 -1.55
N THR A 524 29.22 -11.70 -2.73
CA THR A 524 28.03 -12.49 -3.06
C THR A 524 28.30 -13.96 -2.75
N GLY A 525 27.35 -14.62 -2.10
CA GLY A 525 27.49 -16.03 -1.74
C GLY A 525 26.64 -16.45 -0.55
N THR A 526 26.80 -17.71 -0.19
CA THR A 526 26.10 -18.30 0.95
C THR A 526 26.83 -17.98 2.25
N TYR A 527 26.05 -17.52 3.22
CA TYR A 527 26.44 -17.33 4.61
C TYR A 527 25.49 -18.11 5.51
N PHE A 528 25.89 -18.27 6.77
CA PHE A 528 25.05 -18.80 7.83
C PHE A 528 24.98 -17.79 8.96
N TYR A 529 23.91 -17.83 9.73
CA TYR A 529 23.85 -17.18 11.02
C TYR A 529 23.49 -18.19 12.09
N ARG A 530 24.04 -17.99 13.28
CA ARG A 530 23.90 -18.90 14.40
C ARG A 530 23.44 -18.15 15.64
N PHE A 531 22.43 -18.71 16.28
CA PHE A 531 21.91 -18.26 17.56
C PHE A 531 22.37 -19.23 18.65
N LEU A 532 22.94 -18.68 19.71
CA LEU A 532 23.44 -19.39 20.88
C LEU A 532 22.79 -18.77 22.12
N SER A 533 22.22 -19.59 23.02
CA SER A 533 21.68 -19.15 24.31
C SER A 533 21.51 -20.34 25.25
N ASP A 534 22.08 -20.28 26.45
CA ASP A 534 21.89 -21.24 27.55
C ASP A 534 21.89 -22.72 27.13
N GLY A 535 22.90 -23.13 26.33
CA GLY A 535 23.03 -24.50 25.81
C GLY A 535 22.17 -24.79 24.57
N PHE A 536 21.34 -23.84 24.13
CA PHE A 536 20.64 -23.93 22.85
C PHE A 536 21.52 -23.39 21.72
N GLN A 537 21.49 -24.09 20.60
CA GLN A 537 22.15 -23.65 19.36
C GLN A 537 21.29 -23.98 18.15
N GLN A 538 21.05 -22.98 17.29
CA GLN A 538 20.40 -23.15 16.01
C GLN A 538 21.13 -22.32 14.96
N SER A 539 21.19 -22.83 13.72
CA SER A 539 21.78 -22.12 12.58
C SER A 539 20.84 -22.15 11.38
N GLN A 540 20.83 -21.07 10.61
CA GLN A 540 20.07 -20.93 9.38
C GLN A 540 20.99 -20.48 8.24
N LYS A 541 20.61 -20.79 7.00
CA LYS A 541 21.33 -20.42 5.78
C LYS A 541 20.73 -19.13 5.20
N MET A 542 21.58 -18.26 4.65
CA MET A 542 21.17 -17.07 3.94
C MET A 542 22.01 -16.87 2.67
N LEU A 543 21.45 -16.21 1.67
CA LEU A 543 22.09 -15.94 0.38
C LEU A 543 22.20 -14.44 0.15
N LEU A 544 23.45 -13.96 0.10
CA LEU A 544 23.76 -12.59 -0.33
C LEU A 544 23.90 -12.56 -1.84
N VAL A 545 23.14 -11.69 -2.51
CA VAL A 545 23.17 -11.46 -3.96
C VAL A 545 23.42 -9.97 -4.19
N ARG A 546 24.38 -9.64 -5.05
CA ARG A 546 24.68 -8.25 -5.45
C ARG A 546 24.53 -8.10 -6.94
#